data_ff2a0b65a65b505f88f595ff9e7d8e1e
#
_entry.id   ff2a0b65a65b505f88f595ff9e7d8e1e
#
_cell.length_a   1.000
_cell.length_b   1.000
_cell.length_c   1.000
_cell.angle_alpha   90.00
_cell.angle_beta   90.00
_cell.angle_gamma   90.00
#
_symmetry.space_group_name_H-M   'P 1'
#
loop_
_entity.id
_entity.type
_entity.pdbx_description
1 polymer ?
#
loop_
_entity_poly.entity_id
_entity_poly.type
_entity_poly.pdbx_seq_one_letter_code
_entity_poly.pdbx_strand_id
1 'polypeptide(L)'
;MRAALQILAVEDEKAVAQILAVILGGPMAKVTRAADGWEALIKIAATPQPFDVVITDHRMPRMGGLELVRRLRARNFAGKILVLSAHLTDEDIRAYEELRVDMMMSKPFDFEEIQDAVAILTKGASVAVAA
;
A
#
# COMPACT_ATOMS: atom_id res chain seq x y z
N MET A 1 -17.38 0.98 -18.26
CA MET A 1 -17.11 1.86 -17.10
C MET A 1 -16.06 1.24 -16.21
N ARG A 2 -15.14 2.04 -15.77
CA ARG A 2 -14.06 1.57 -14.95
C ARG A 2 -14.46 1.48 -13.48
N ALA A 3 -14.10 0.38 -12.83
CA ALA A 3 -14.30 0.25 -11.39
C ALA A 3 -13.37 1.19 -10.62
N ALA A 4 -13.75 1.52 -9.39
CA ALA A 4 -12.91 2.34 -8.53
C ALA A 4 -11.58 1.64 -8.24
N LEU A 5 -10.54 2.44 -8.07
CA LEU A 5 -9.22 1.96 -7.69
C LEU A 5 -9.30 1.31 -6.30
N GLN A 6 -8.73 0.12 -6.15
CA GLN A 6 -8.76 -0.62 -4.88
C GLN A 6 -7.41 -0.50 -4.18
N ILE A 7 -7.40 0.15 -3.02
CA ILE A 7 -6.19 0.41 -2.25
C ILE A 7 -6.30 -0.29 -0.90
N LEU A 8 -5.26 -1.03 -0.52
CA LEU A 8 -5.17 -1.62 0.81
C LEU A 8 -4.11 -0.86 1.60
N ALA A 9 -4.53 -0.23 2.69
CA ALA A 9 -3.62 0.51 3.57
C ALA A 9 -3.37 -0.33 4.82
N VAL A 10 -2.13 -0.77 4.98
CA VAL A 10 -1.70 -1.64 6.08
C VAL A 10 -0.89 -0.81 7.05
N GLU A 11 -1.51 -0.47 8.17
CA GLU A 11 -0.95 0.47 9.14
C GLU A 11 -1.54 0.20 10.52
N ASP A 12 -0.68 -0.01 11.51
CA ASP A 12 -1.13 -0.31 12.87
C ASP A 12 -1.54 0.93 13.68
N GLU A 13 -1.03 2.10 13.32
CA GLU A 13 -1.44 3.34 13.98
C GLU A 13 -2.75 3.82 13.38
N LYS A 14 -3.81 3.79 14.20
CA LYS A 14 -5.15 4.15 13.72
C LYS A 14 -5.24 5.54 13.12
N ALA A 15 -4.54 6.50 13.71
CA ALA A 15 -4.56 7.88 13.22
C ALA A 15 -3.96 7.97 11.81
N VAL A 16 -2.85 7.29 11.57
CA VAL A 16 -2.21 7.28 10.26
C VAL A 16 -3.08 6.55 9.23
N ALA A 17 -3.66 5.42 9.62
CA ALA A 17 -4.56 4.68 8.75
C ALA A 17 -5.79 5.51 8.36
N GLN A 18 -6.34 6.27 9.30
CA GLN A 18 -7.45 7.17 9.05
C GLN A 18 -7.06 8.27 8.06
N ILE A 19 -5.91 8.86 8.24
CA ILE A 19 -5.40 9.90 7.35
C ILE A 19 -5.25 9.36 5.93
N LEU A 20 -4.65 8.19 5.79
CA LEU A 20 -4.50 7.56 4.48
C LEU A 20 -5.85 7.32 3.80
N ALA A 21 -6.83 6.84 4.58
CA ALA A 21 -8.16 6.59 4.04
C ALA A 21 -8.84 7.88 3.57
N VAL A 22 -8.67 8.97 4.31
CA VAL A 22 -9.25 10.26 3.92
C VAL A 22 -8.56 10.84 2.69
N ILE A 23 -7.22 10.79 2.67
CA ILE A 23 -6.45 11.39 1.58
C ILE A 23 -6.66 10.63 0.26
N LEU A 24 -6.67 9.32 0.32
CA LEU A 24 -6.67 8.48 -0.88
C LEU A 24 -8.05 8.02 -1.30
N GLY A 25 -9.02 7.99 -0.40
CA GLY A 25 -10.37 7.58 -0.72
C GLY A 25 -11.16 8.66 -1.43
N GLY A 26 -12.15 8.25 -2.18
CA GLY A 26 -13.00 9.19 -2.92
C GLY A 26 -13.89 8.45 -3.92
N PRO A 27 -14.54 9.20 -4.82
CA PRO A 27 -15.45 8.58 -5.79
C PRO A 27 -14.76 7.60 -6.73
N MET A 28 -13.46 7.77 -6.96
CA MET A 28 -12.71 6.94 -7.90
C MET A 28 -11.73 5.98 -7.21
N ALA A 29 -11.75 5.93 -5.88
CA ALA A 29 -10.83 5.08 -5.14
C ALA A 29 -11.45 4.62 -3.83
N LYS A 30 -11.33 3.34 -3.55
CA LYS A 30 -11.79 2.75 -2.29
C LYS A 30 -10.57 2.30 -1.49
N VAL A 31 -10.49 2.74 -0.23
CA VAL A 31 -9.41 2.34 0.67
C VAL A 31 -9.95 1.33 1.68
N THR A 32 -9.30 0.18 1.73
CA THR A 32 -9.55 -0.84 2.74
C THR A 32 -8.39 -0.79 3.73
N ARG A 33 -8.66 -0.90 5.01
CA ARG A 33 -7.65 -0.79 6.07
C ARG A 33 -7.34 -2.15 6.67
N ALA A 34 -6.06 -2.37 6.99
CA ALA A 34 -5.62 -3.55 7.74
C ALA A 34 -4.63 -3.11 8.80
N ALA A 35 -4.69 -3.69 9.98
CA ALA A 35 -3.87 -3.26 11.11
C ALA A 35 -2.45 -3.85 11.11
N ASP A 36 -2.23 -4.91 10.36
CA ASP A 36 -0.92 -5.55 10.23
C ASP A 36 -0.91 -6.45 8.99
N GLY A 37 0.24 -7.07 8.74
CA GLY A 37 0.40 -7.92 7.56
C GLY A 37 -0.50 -9.15 7.57
N TRP A 38 -0.75 -9.70 8.75
CA TRP A 38 -1.64 -10.87 8.86
C TRP A 38 -3.06 -10.53 8.43
N GLU A 39 -3.59 -9.43 8.96
CA GLU A 39 -4.93 -8.96 8.58
C GLU A 39 -5.00 -8.60 7.10
N ALA A 40 -3.91 -8.02 6.57
CA ALA A 40 -3.83 -7.70 5.15
C ALA A 40 -3.99 -8.95 4.28
N LEU A 41 -3.30 -10.03 4.63
CA LEU A 41 -3.40 -11.27 3.87
C LEU A 41 -4.81 -11.86 3.91
N ILE A 42 -5.45 -11.78 5.08
CA ILE A 42 -6.83 -12.24 5.23
C ILE A 42 -7.76 -11.44 4.31
N LYS A 43 -7.61 -10.12 4.29
CA LYS A 43 -8.46 -9.26 3.47
C LYS A 43 -8.22 -9.45 1.98
N ILE A 44 -6.97 -9.66 1.59
CA ILE A 44 -6.65 -9.94 0.19
C ILE A 44 -7.34 -11.23 -0.27
N ALA A 45 -7.28 -12.27 0.56
CA ALA A 45 -7.91 -13.55 0.24
C ALA A 45 -9.43 -13.46 0.19
N ALA A 46 -10.03 -12.62 1.03
CA ALA A 46 -11.49 -12.53 1.16
C ALA A 46 -12.13 -11.55 0.19
N THR A 47 -11.36 -10.66 -0.42
CA THR A 47 -11.91 -9.61 -1.28
C THR A 47 -12.04 -10.10 -2.71
N PRO A 48 -13.26 -10.03 -3.30
CA PRO A 48 -13.46 -10.52 -4.68
C PRO A 48 -12.67 -9.75 -5.73
N GLN A 49 -12.55 -8.44 -5.54
CA GLN A 49 -11.79 -7.61 -6.47
C GLN A 49 -10.35 -7.48 -6.00
N PRO A 50 -9.36 -7.69 -6.89
CA PRO A 50 -7.98 -7.55 -6.49
C PRO A 50 -7.63 -6.11 -6.13
N PHE A 51 -6.71 -5.94 -5.21
CA PHE A 51 -6.19 -4.62 -4.88
C PHE A 51 -5.22 -4.16 -5.95
N ASP A 52 -5.33 -2.90 -6.33
CA ASP A 52 -4.43 -2.28 -7.30
C ASP A 52 -3.13 -1.84 -6.65
N VAL A 53 -3.21 -1.41 -5.39
CA VAL A 53 -2.05 -0.94 -4.62
C VAL A 53 -2.17 -1.45 -3.18
N VAL A 54 -1.05 -1.93 -2.65
CA VAL A 54 -0.89 -2.18 -1.21
C VAL A 54 0.10 -1.14 -0.70
N ILE A 55 -0.32 -0.34 0.26
CA ILE A 55 0.54 0.59 0.98
C ILE A 55 0.76 -0.02 2.35
N THR A 56 2.00 -0.30 2.71
CA THR A 56 2.28 -0.96 3.99
C THR A 56 3.36 -0.24 4.77
N ASP A 57 3.16 -0.16 6.08
CA ASP A 57 4.23 0.23 6.99
C ASP A 57 5.22 -0.94 7.09
N HIS A 58 6.40 -0.65 7.62
CA HIS A 58 7.44 -1.65 7.83
C HIS A 58 7.26 -2.35 9.19
N ARG A 59 7.10 -1.58 10.25
CA ARG A 59 6.97 -2.13 11.62
C ARG A 59 5.53 -2.20 12.05
N MET A 60 5.07 -3.41 12.23
CA MET A 60 3.72 -3.68 12.72
C MET A 60 3.76 -4.94 13.59
N PRO A 61 2.85 -5.06 14.58
CA PRO A 61 2.80 -6.28 15.37
C PRO A 61 2.35 -7.48 14.55
N ARG A 62 2.63 -8.65 15.03
CA ARG A 62 2.28 -9.95 14.42
C ARG A 62 2.98 -10.20 13.09
N MET A 63 2.76 -9.40 12.09
CA MET A 63 3.44 -9.53 10.80
C MET A 63 3.73 -8.14 10.26
N GLY A 64 5.00 -7.84 10.08
CA GLY A 64 5.44 -6.56 9.54
C GLY A 64 5.42 -6.51 8.03
N GLY A 65 5.82 -5.35 7.49
CA GLY A 65 5.78 -5.10 6.06
C GLY A 65 6.67 -6.01 5.24
N LEU A 66 7.86 -6.31 5.73
CA LEU A 66 8.80 -7.14 4.97
C LEU A 66 8.27 -8.55 4.76
N GLU A 67 7.74 -9.15 5.83
CA GLU A 67 7.15 -10.49 5.72
C GLU A 67 5.89 -10.45 4.85
N LEU A 68 5.08 -9.42 4.98
CA LEU A 68 3.91 -9.26 4.13
C LEU A 68 4.31 -9.23 2.65
N VAL A 69 5.31 -8.44 2.31
CA VAL A 69 5.77 -8.32 0.92
C VAL A 69 6.32 -9.66 0.41
N ARG A 70 7.08 -10.39 1.25
CA ARG A 70 7.55 -11.71 0.87
C ARG A 70 6.40 -12.63 0.50
N ARG A 71 5.35 -12.61 1.30
CA ARG A 71 4.16 -13.45 1.05
C ARG A 71 3.40 -13.03 -0.18
N LEU A 72 3.31 -11.73 -0.43
CA LEU A 72 2.67 -11.22 -1.63
C LEU A 72 3.43 -11.66 -2.88
N ARG A 73 4.77 -11.58 -2.85
CA ARG A 73 5.58 -12.03 -3.99
C ARG A 73 5.47 -13.53 -4.21
N ALA A 74 5.43 -14.31 -3.13
CA ALA A 74 5.26 -15.76 -3.23
C ALA A 74 3.92 -16.15 -3.87
N ARG A 75 2.92 -15.28 -3.76
CA ARG A 75 1.58 -15.50 -4.34
C ARG A 75 1.40 -14.81 -5.69
N ASN A 76 2.46 -14.23 -6.23
CA ASN A 76 2.40 -13.50 -7.50
C ASN A 76 1.37 -12.37 -7.49
N PHE A 77 1.33 -11.61 -6.38
CA PHE A 77 0.45 -10.47 -6.29
C PHE A 77 0.71 -9.51 -7.44
N ALA A 78 -0.33 -9.19 -8.19
CA ALA A 78 -0.20 -8.41 -9.44
C ALA A 78 -0.25 -6.90 -9.24
N GLY A 79 -0.69 -6.43 -8.09
CA GLY A 79 -0.79 -4.99 -7.83
C GLY A 79 0.56 -4.36 -7.51
N LYS A 80 0.53 -3.07 -7.24
CA LYS A 80 1.72 -2.32 -6.86
C LYS A 80 1.91 -2.33 -5.36
N ILE A 81 3.16 -2.24 -4.91
CA ILE A 81 3.51 -2.26 -3.49
C ILE A 81 4.30 -1.00 -3.17
N LEU A 82 3.78 -0.22 -2.23
CA LEU A 82 4.41 0.99 -1.69
C LEU A 82 4.70 0.76 -0.22
N VAL A 83 5.97 0.88 0.17
CA VAL A 83 6.37 0.78 1.58
C VAL A 83 6.50 2.20 2.13
N LEU A 84 5.84 2.46 3.24
CA LEU A 84 5.78 3.76 3.88
C LEU A 84 6.29 3.62 5.31
N SER A 85 7.48 4.13 5.62
CA SER A 85 8.10 3.87 6.92
C SER A 85 8.86 5.07 7.47
N ALA A 86 8.85 5.20 8.80
CA ALA A 86 9.61 6.24 9.49
C ALA A 86 11.10 5.99 9.41
N HIS A 87 11.52 4.74 9.40
CA HIS A 87 12.94 4.40 9.39
C HIS A 87 13.16 3.01 8.78
N LEU A 88 14.05 2.96 7.78
CA LEU A 88 14.51 1.71 7.19
C LEU A 88 16.02 1.69 7.26
N THR A 89 16.59 0.57 7.70
CA THR A 89 18.04 0.37 7.63
C THR A 89 18.44 0.10 6.18
N ASP A 90 19.74 0.19 5.89
CA ASP A 90 20.24 -0.17 4.57
C ASP A 90 19.90 -1.62 4.23
N GLU A 91 19.94 -2.50 5.23
CA GLU A 91 19.58 -3.89 5.06
C GLU A 91 18.11 -4.05 4.68
N ASP A 92 17.22 -3.30 5.35
CA ASP A 92 15.79 -3.32 5.03
C ASP A 92 15.54 -2.85 3.61
N ILE A 93 16.20 -1.77 3.21
CA ILE A 93 16.05 -1.22 1.86
C ILE A 93 16.47 -2.26 0.82
N ARG A 94 17.62 -2.92 1.04
CA ARG A 94 18.08 -3.96 0.12
C ARG A 94 17.09 -5.12 0.02
N ALA A 95 16.52 -5.52 1.17
CA ALA A 95 15.55 -6.61 1.19
C ALA A 95 14.31 -6.25 0.38
N TYR A 96 13.80 -5.02 0.53
CA TYR A 96 12.65 -4.59 -0.26
C TYR A 96 12.99 -4.47 -1.74
N GLU A 97 14.18 -3.99 -2.07
CA GLU A 97 14.62 -3.92 -3.46
C GLU A 97 14.68 -5.29 -4.11
N GLU A 98 15.20 -6.28 -3.39
CA GLU A 98 15.23 -7.66 -3.88
C GLU A 98 13.84 -8.22 -4.12
N LEU A 99 12.88 -7.79 -3.32
CA LEU A 99 11.47 -8.17 -3.48
C LEU A 99 10.74 -7.33 -4.53
N ARG A 100 11.44 -6.39 -5.14
CA ARG A 100 10.91 -5.56 -6.22
C ARG A 100 9.68 -4.76 -5.83
N VAL A 101 9.70 -4.17 -4.64
CA VAL A 101 8.64 -3.23 -4.29
C VAL A 101 8.69 -2.06 -5.27
N ASP A 102 7.54 -1.50 -5.55
CA ASP A 102 7.43 -0.47 -6.57
C ASP A 102 7.90 0.90 -6.08
N MET A 103 7.76 1.15 -4.78
CA MET A 103 8.18 2.45 -4.23
C MET A 103 8.37 2.35 -2.72
N MET A 104 9.32 3.11 -2.19
CA MET A 104 9.52 3.29 -0.75
C MET A 104 9.47 4.78 -0.44
N MET A 105 8.71 5.17 0.57
CA MET A 105 8.58 6.54 1.00
C MET A 105 8.80 6.68 2.49
N SER A 106 9.27 7.84 2.90
CA SER A 106 9.53 8.13 4.32
C SER A 106 8.31 8.76 4.98
N LYS A 107 8.11 8.48 6.25
CA LYS A 107 7.22 9.21 7.13
C LYS A 107 8.05 10.30 7.82
N PRO A 108 7.50 11.45 8.12
CA PRO A 108 6.16 11.90 7.76
C PRO A 108 6.05 12.22 6.27
N PHE A 109 4.87 12.05 5.74
CA PHE A 109 4.57 12.37 4.35
C PHE A 109 3.56 13.52 4.31
N ASP A 110 3.52 14.26 3.21
CA ASP A 110 2.43 15.20 3.02
C ASP A 110 1.38 14.61 2.07
N PHE A 111 0.23 15.25 2.01
CA PHE A 111 -0.92 14.76 1.26
C PHE A 111 -0.61 14.61 -0.23
N GLU A 112 0.07 15.60 -0.79
CA GLU A 112 0.39 15.58 -2.21
C GLU A 112 1.37 14.48 -2.55
N GLU A 113 2.36 14.27 -1.70
CA GLU A 113 3.35 13.22 -1.94
C GLU A 113 2.72 11.85 -2.06
N ILE A 114 1.82 11.52 -1.14
CA ILE A 114 1.22 10.18 -1.15
C ILE A 114 0.20 10.05 -2.29
N GLN A 115 -0.53 11.11 -2.59
CA GLN A 115 -1.45 11.10 -3.72
C GLN A 115 -0.71 10.94 -5.04
N ASP A 116 0.39 11.67 -5.21
CA ASP A 116 1.21 11.58 -6.41
C ASP A 116 1.83 10.20 -6.55
N ALA A 117 2.30 9.62 -5.44
CA ALA A 117 2.88 8.29 -5.46
C ALA A 117 1.88 7.25 -5.96
N VAL A 118 0.66 7.28 -5.44
CA VAL A 118 -0.38 6.35 -5.86
C VAL A 118 -0.74 6.57 -7.32
N ALA A 119 -0.83 7.83 -7.75
CA ALA A 119 -1.13 8.15 -9.14
C ALA A 119 -0.05 7.61 -10.08
N ILE A 120 1.20 7.77 -9.71
CA ILE A 120 2.32 7.25 -10.51
C ILE A 120 2.26 5.73 -10.61
N LEU A 121 2.03 5.06 -9.48
CA LEU A 121 1.99 3.61 -9.44
C LEU A 121 0.82 3.01 -10.22
N THR A 122 -0.27 3.74 -10.30
CA THR A 122 -1.48 3.28 -10.97
C THR A 122 -1.71 4.00 -12.30
N LYS A 123 -0.66 4.52 -12.88
CA LYS A 123 -0.72 5.21 -14.15
C LYS A 123 -1.40 4.35 -15.21
N GLY A 124 -2.35 4.94 -15.90
CA GLY A 124 -3.16 4.19 -16.86
C GLY A 124 -4.44 3.65 -16.25
N ALA A 125 -4.39 3.27 -14.97
CA ALA A 125 -5.58 2.84 -14.26
C ALA A 125 -6.37 4.03 -13.72
N SER A 126 -5.66 5.06 -13.27
CA SER A 126 -6.27 6.24 -12.67
C SER A 126 -6.06 7.49 -13.52
N VAL A 127 -5.93 7.31 -14.79
CA VAL A 127 -5.61 8.41 -15.70
C VAL A 127 -6.64 9.54 -15.64
N ALA A 128 -7.86 9.21 -15.33
CA ALA A 128 -8.90 10.22 -15.21
C ALA A 128 -8.59 11.23 -14.09
N VAL A 129 -7.83 10.82 -13.11
CA VAL A 129 -7.45 11.69 -12.01
C VAL A 129 -6.44 12.73 -12.45
N ALA A 130 -5.61 12.37 -13.41
CA ALA A 130 -4.55 13.24 -13.87
C ALA A 130 -5.07 14.39 -14.74
N ALA A 131 -6.26 14.30 -15.20
CA ALA A 131 -6.86 15.28 -16.07
C ALA A 131 -7.04 16.64 -15.39
#